data_2a213962004788ce3297f3b98d5de60b
#
_entry.id   2a213962004788ce3297f3b98d5de60b
#
_cell.length_a   1.000
_cell.length_b   1.000
_cell.length_c   1.000
_cell.angle_alpha   90.00
_cell.angle_beta   90.00
_cell.angle_gamma   90.00
#
_symmetry.space_group_name_H-M   'P 1'
#
loop_
_entity.id
_entity.type
_entity.pdbx_description
1 polymer ?
#
loop_
_entity_poly.entity_id
_entity_poly.type
_entity_poly.pdbx_seq_one_letter_code
_entity_poly.pdbx_strand_id
1 'polypeptide(L)'
;DPLVYLVSKYETEYFQKIPTGEFRTEVCVVKATDGDCDRYAAVRLKFNDNEVSYFEEAMKGTEDLENINEGDFFGFNVDAGLACICDKKLHELYCEFDKKWCDENPDGNTYDDYFADLFKKSYEDNPKYQRDGGDWINWTIPGTDYHLPMFQSGFGDGAYPVYLAYDKDGNVCQLIVELIDIELAYSDIDEDEE
;
A
#
# COMPACT_ATOMS: atom_id res chain seq x y z
N ASP A 1 1.63 -12.12 5.68
CA ASP A 1 1.07 -11.18 6.62
C ASP A 1 0.62 -9.92 5.92
N PRO A 2 -0.29 -9.20 6.53
CA PRO A 2 -1.25 -8.44 5.80
C PRO A 2 -0.80 -7.07 5.37
N LEU A 3 -1.51 -6.63 4.36
CA LEU A 3 -1.69 -5.24 4.07
C LEU A 3 -2.77 -4.72 4.99
N VAL A 4 -2.50 -3.67 5.73
CA VAL A 4 -3.50 -3.03 6.57
C VAL A 4 -3.57 -1.55 6.27
N TYR A 5 -4.78 -1.06 6.38
CA TYR A 5 -5.06 0.35 6.30
C TYR A 5 -4.73 1.03 7.63
N LEU A 6 -4.02 2.14 7.60
CA LEU A 6 -3.46 2.79 8.79
C LEU A 6 -4.49 3.16 9.86
N VAL A 7 -5.70 3.52 9.47
CA VAL A 7 -6.73 4.01 10.39
C VAL A 7 -7.64 2.89 10.89
N SER A 8 -7.62 1.71 10.25
CA SER A 8 -8.55 0.64 10.57
C SER A 8 -7.99 -0.35 11.60
N LYS A 9 -8.38 -0.20 12.84
CA LYS A 9 -8.18 -1.21 13.88
C LYS A 9 -9.06 -2.46 13.73
N TYR A 10 -9.89 -2.50 12.70
CA TYR A 10 -10.84 -3.59 12.42
C TYR A 10 -10.45 -4.44 11.23
N GLU A 11 -9.36 -4.11 10.54
CA GLU A 11 -8.92 -4.90 9.40
C GLU A 11 -8.41 -6.27 9.84
N THR A 12 -8.77 -7.27 9.05
CA THR A 12 -8.36 -8.66 9.25
C THR A 12 -7.18 -8.97 8.33
N GLU A 13 -6.20 -9.67 8.87
CA GLU A 13 -5.07 -10.15 8.09
C GLU A 13 -5.50 -11.08 6.95
N TYR A 14 -4.74 -11.06 5.86
CA TYR A 14 -4.87 -12.07 4.81
C TYR A 14 -4.47 -13.46 5.35
N PHE A 15 -5.11 -14.53 4.85
CA PHE A 15 -4.81 -15.86 5.33
C PHE A 15 -3.49 -16.43 4.76
N GLN A 16 -3.07 -15.95 3.58
CA GLN A 16 -1.80 -16.35 2.98
C GLN A 16 -0.63 -15.83 3.83
N LYS A 17 0.44 -16.61 3.87
CA LYS A 17 1.62 -16.28 4.68
C LYS A 17 2.77 -15.82 3.81
N ILE A 18 3.45 -14.79 4.28
CA ILE A 18 4.68 -14.28 3.69
C ILE A 18 5.90 -14.65 4.54
N PRO A 19 7.11 -14.68 3.97
CA PRO A 19 8.34 -14.89 4.73
C PRO A 19 8.51 -13.82 5.82
N THR A 20 9.14 -14.21 6.93
CA THR A 20 9.52 -13.30 8.01
C THR A 20 10.88 -12.69 7.73
N GLY A 21 11.04 -11.39 7.91
CA GLY A 21 12.31 -10.69 7.72
C GLY A 21 12.15 -9.22 7.40
N GLU A 22 13.25 -8.60 7.04
CA GLU A 22 13.29 -7.25 6.47
C GLU A 22 13.39 -7.37 4.96
N PHE A 23 12.50 -6.70 4.25
CA PHE A 23 12.41 -6.80 2.80
C PHE A 23 12.38 -5.41 2.18
N ARG A 24 12.93 -5.36 0.96
CA ARG A 24 12.95 -4.12 0.19
C ARG A 24 11.55 -3.80 -0.34
N THR A 25 11.09 -2.57 -0.06
CA THR A 25 9.89 -1.99 -0.67
C THR A 25 10.31 -1.21 -1.94
N GLU A 26 9.63 -1.46 -3.03
CA GLU A 26 9.86 -0.81 -4.31
C GLU A 26 8.55 -0.22 -4.83
N VAL A 27 8.62 0.92 -5.52
CA VAL A 27 7.47 1.62 -6.08
C VAL A 27 7.61 1.70 -7.60
N CYS A 28 6.55 1.31 -8.31
CA CYS A 28 6.40 1.58 -9.73
C CYS A 28 5.81 2.99 -9.89
N VAL A 29 6.53 3.88 -10.56
CA VAL A 29 6.10 5.26 -10.77
C VAL A 29 5.67 5.46 -12.22
N VAL A 30 4.42 5.86 -12.42
CA VAL A 30 3.95 6.39 -13.69
C VAL A 30 4.31 7.86 -13.75
N LYS A 31 5.07 8.21 -14.79
CA LYS A 31 5.47 9.60 -15.03
C LYS A 31 4.35 10.34 -15.74
N ALA A 32 4.00 11.46 -15.14
CA ALA A 32 3.03 12.34 -15.75
C ALA A 32 3.55 12.94 -17.06
N THR A 33 2.64 13.07 -18.00
CA THR A 33 2.75 13.92 -19.19
C THR A 33 1.75 15.08 -19.05
N ASP A 34 2.01 16.19 -19.72
CA ASP A 34 1.05 17.30 -19.85
C ASP A 34 0.62 18.02 -18.55
N GLY A 35 1.51 18.06 -17.55
CA GLY A 35 1.34 18.93 -16.39
C GLY A 35 0.62 18.30 -15.19
N ASP A 36 0.30 17.02 -15.25
CA ASP A 36 -0.13 16.24 -14.07
C ASP A 36 1.08 15.89 -13.19
N CYS A 37 0.86 15.24 -12.06
CA CYS A 37 1.92 14.77 -11.15
C CYS A 37 2.26 13.30 -11.39
N ASP A 38 3.50 12.92 -11.13
CA ASP A 38 3.90 11.50 -11.07
C ASP A 38 3.01 10.76 -10.05
N ARG A 39 2.65 9.50 -10.35
CA ARG A 39 1.78 8.68 -9.49
C ARG A 39 2.38 7.31 -9.23
N TYR A 40 2.06 6.72 -8.11
CA TYR A 40 2.45 5.36 -7.78
C TYR A 40 1.42 4.39 -8.35
N ALA A 41 1.85 3.58 -9.32
CA ALA A 41 0.98 2.59 -9.95
C ALA A 41 0.99 1.24 -9.22
N ALA A 42 2.08 0.90 -8.58
CA ALA A 42 2.16 -0.30 -7.76
C ALA A 42 3.24 -0.16 -6.69
N VAL A 43 3.05 -0.85 -5.57
CA VAL A 43 4.05 -1.01 -4.53
C VAL A 43 4.33 -2.49 -4.33
N ARG A 44 5.62 -2.85 -4.26
CA ARG A 44 6.07 -4.24 -4.16
C ARG A 44 6.97 -4.44 -2.96
N LEU A 45 6.72 -5.52 -2.21
CA LEU A 45 7.69 -6.15 -1.32
C LEU A 45 8.32 -7.33 -2.04
N LYS A 46 9.64 -7.33 -2.15
CA LYS A 46 10.39 -8.42 -2.78
C LYS A 46 11.03 -9.30 -1.72
N PHE A 47 10.63 -10.58 -1.65
CA PHE A 47 11.11 -11.53 -0.66
C PHE A 47 12.36 -12.30 -1.09
N ASN A 48 12.48 -12.57 -2.41
CA ASN A 48 13.62 -13.23 -3.03
C ASN A 48 13.74 -12.86 -4.52
N ASP A 49 14.75 -13.39 -5.21
CA ASP A 49 15.02 -13.14 -6.63
C ASP A 49 14.50 -14.24 -7.56
N ASN A 50 13.67 -15.16 -7.06
CA ASN A 50 13.10 -16.22 -7.88
C ASN A 50 12.20 -15.63 -8.99
N GLU A 51 12.18 -16.32 -10.14
CA GLU A 51 11.30 -15.97 -11.24
C GLU A 51 9.84 -16.22 -10.86
N VAL A 52 8.98 -15.24 -11.09
CA VAL A 52 7.54 -15.35 -10.85
C VAL A 52 6.92 -16.29 -11.87
N SER A 53 6.16 -17.27 -11.41
CA SER A 53 5.43 -18.24 -12.23
C SER A 53 3.95 -17.93 -12.34
N TYR A 54 3.33 -17.49 -11.24
CA TYR A 54 1.91 -17.12 -11.19
C TYR A 54 1.61 -16.15 -10.06
N PHE A 55 0.42 -15.57 -10.11
CA PHE A 55 -0.10 -14.68 -9.08
C PHE A 55 -1.36 -15.25 -8.47
N GLU A 56 -1.58 -14.98 -7.20
CA GLU A 56 -2.85 -15.18 -6.50
C GLU A 56 -3.25 -13.87 -5.84
N GLU A 57 -4.53 -13.57 -5.87
CA GLU A 57 -5.06 -12.45 -5.11
C GLU A 57 -4.98 -12.73 -3.60
N ALA A 58 -4.60 -11.73 -2.83
CA ALA A 58 -4.56 -11.83 -1.38
C ALA A 58 -5.98 -11.76 -0.82
N MET A 59 -6.36 -12.75 0.01
CA MET A 59 -7.70 -12.89 0.55
C MET A 59 -7.68 -13.07 2.07
N LYS A 60 -8.75 -12.65 2.71
CA LYS A 60 -8.98 -12.82 4.17
C LYS A 60 -9.59 -14.19 4.50
N GLY A 61 -10.10 -14.88 3.48
CA GLY A 61 -10.74 -16.20 3.62
C GLY A 61 -12.23 -16.13 4.00
N THR A 62 -12.82 -14.95 3.88
CA THR A 62 -14.26 -14.71 4.14
C THR A 62 -15.00 -14.15 2.93
N GLU A 63 -14.32 -14.08 1.80
CA GLU A 63 -14.82 -13.52 0.55
C GLU A 63 -15.88 -14.45 -0.07
N ASP A 64 -16.87 -13.82 -0.70
CA ASP A 64 -17.93 -14.52 -1.43
C ASP A 64 -17.48 -14.82 -2.87
N LEU A 65 -16.83 -15.97 -3.06
CA LEU A 65 -16.35 -16.41 -4.37
C LEU A 65 -17.45 -16.84 -5.33
N GLU A 66 -18.69 -17.06 -4.84
CA GLU A 66 -19.79 -17.51 -5.69
C GLU A 66 -20.43 -16.35 -6.46
N ASN A 67 -20.28 -15.12 -5.97
CA ASN A 67 -20.92 -13.92 -6.54
C ASN A 67 -19.91 -12.91 -7.12
N ILE A 68 -18.70 -13.36 -7.46
CA ILE A 68 -17.68 -12.53 -8.12
C ILE A 68 -17.96 -12.44 -9.63
N ASN A 69 -17.88 -11.24 -10.19
CA ASN A 69 -18.01 -11.00 -11.62
C ASN A 69 -16.64 -10.78 -12.27
N GLU A 70 -16.60 -10.83 -13.60
CA GLU A 70 -15.38 -10.46 -14.33
C GLU A 70 -15.00 -8.99 -14.04
N GLY A 71 -13.76 -8.77 -13.62
CA GLY A 71 -13.24 -7.44 -13.23
C GLY A 71 -13.41 -7.10 -11.77
N ASP A 72 -14.17 -7.88 -10.98
CA ASP A 72 -14.21 -7.73 -9.54
C ASP A 72 -12.90 -8.21 -8.90
N PHE A 73 -12.54 -7.62 -7.77
CA PHE A 73 -11.39 -8.06 -6.96
C PHE A 73 -11.67 -7.93 -5.47
N PHE A 74 -10.92 -8.68 -4.67
CA PHE A 74 -10.89 -8.52 -3.22
C PHE A 74 -9.67 -7.67 -2.87
N GLY A 75 -9.85 -6.60 -2.20
CA GLY A 75 -8.76 -5.71 -1.89
C GLY A 75 -8.90 -5.13 -0.50
N PHE A 76 -8.29 -4.01 -0.31
CA PHE A 76 -8.48 -3.19 0.88
C PHE A 76 -8.93 -1.79 0.47
N ASN A 77 -9.66 -1.14 1.38
CA ASN A 77 -10.12 0.22 1.16
C ASN A 77 -9.08 1.21 1.66
N VAL A 78 -8.87 2.26 0.89
CA VAL A 78 -8.08 3.43 1.26
C VAL A 78 -9.00 4.63 1.42
N ASP A 79 -8.84 5.33 2.52
CA ASP A 79 -9.47 6.61 2.84
C ASP A 79 -8.34 7.58 3.26
N ALA A 80 -8.38 8.83 2.82
CA ALA A 80 -7.30 9.81 2.91
C ALA A 80 -6.07 9.53 2.02
N GLY A 81 -6.20 8.68 1.00
CA GLY A 81 -5.18 8.47 -0.02
C GLY A 81 -3.86 7.88 0.48
N LEU A 82 -3.84 7.25 1.65
CA LEU A 82 -2.65 6.71 2.29
C LEU A 82 -2.79 5.23 2.61
N ALA A 83 -1.80 4.43 2.22
CA ALA A 83 -1.74 2.99 2.48
C ALA A 83 -0.40 2.60 3.13
N CYS A 84 -0.34 1.38 3.64
CA CYS A 84 0.90 0.78 4.16
C CYS A 84 0.95 -0.72 3.90
N ILE A 85 2.14 -1.29 4.06
CA ILE A 85 2.34 -2.74 4.10
C ILE A 85 2.95 -3.09 5.45
N CYS A 86 2.28 -3.95 6.21
CA CYS A 86 2.81 -4.40 7.49
C CYS A 86 2.28 -5.78 7.87
N ASP A 87 2.95 -6.43 8.79
CA ASP A 87 2.41 -7.62 9.44
C ASP A 87 1.48 -7.25 10.61
N LYS A 88 0.78 -8.25 11.11
CA LYS A 88 -0.18 -8.08 12.22
C LYS A 88 0.45 -7.44 13.45
N LYS A 89 1.69 -7.80 13.77
CA LYS A 89 2.38 -7.24 14.95
C LYS A 89 2.68 -5.76 14.77
N LEU A 90 3.11 -5.34 13.58
CA LEU A 90 3.34 -3.92 13.30
C LEU A 90 2.04 -3.13 13.36
N HIS A 91 0.95 -3.70 12.87
CA HIS A 91 -0.38 -3.09 12.99
C HIS A 91 -0.81 -2.92 14.46
N GLU A 92 -0.62 -3.94 15.30
CA GLU A 92 -0.91 -3.84 16.74
C GLU A 92 -0.08 -2.71 17.39
N LEU A 93 1.22 -2.64 17.11
CA LEU A 93 2.10 -1.59 17.61
C LEU A 93 1.71 -0.19 17.11
N TYR A 94 1.29 -0.10 15.85
CA TYR A 94 0.75 1.15 15.31
C TYR A 94 -0.52 1.58 16.06
N CYS A 95 -1.45 0.68 16.30
CA CYS A 95 -2.67 0.99 17.03
C CYS A 95 -2.40 1.41 18.49
N GLU A 96 -1.40 0.81 19.13
CA GLU A 96 -0.95 1.23 20.47
C GLU A 96 -0.36 2.63 20.45
N PHE A 97 0.48 2.93 19.46
CA PHE A 97 1.03 4.27 19.26
C PHE A 97 -0.06 5.30 19.01
N ASP A 98 -0.95 5.05 18.04
CA ASP A 98 -2.03 5.95 17.66
C ASP A 98 -2.95 6.26 18.83
N LYS A 99 -3.36 5.22 19.57
CA LYS A 99 -4.18 5.40 20.78
C LYS A 99 -3.48 6.28 21.80
N LYS A 100 -2.21 6.03 22.09
CA LYS A 100 -1.43 6.81 23.06
C LYS A 100 -1.32 8.27 22.60
N TRP A 101 -1.00 8.48 21.33
CA TRP A 101 -0.86 9.81 20.76
C TRP A 101 -2.18 10.59 20.83
N CYS A 102 -3.30 9.98 20.49
CA CYS A 102 -4.63 10.58 20.60
C CYS A 102 -5.03 10.89 22.07
N ASP A 103 -4.70 10.01 23.01
CA ASP A 103 -4.92 10.25 24.44
C ASP A 103 -4.13 11.48 24.95
N GLU A 104 -2.92 11.72 24.41
CA GLU A 104 -2.06 12.88 24.73
C GLU A 104 -2.46 14.15 23.95
N ASN A 105 -3.14 14.01 22.80
CA ASN A 105 -3.55 15.10 21.89
C ASN A 105 -5.05 14.99 21.54
N PRO A 106 -5.95 15.25 22.48
CA PRO A 106 -7.39 14.95 22.32
C PRO A 106 -8.07 15.74 21.19
N ASP A 107 -7.52 16.87 20.79
CA ASP A 107 -8.03 17.72 19.70
C ASP A 107 -7.21 17.55 18.41
N GLY A 108 -6.22 16.64 18.40
CA GLY A 108 -5.31 16.43 17.28
C GLY A 108 -5.77 15.28 16.36
N ASN A 109 -5.18 15.26 15.18
CA ASN A 109 -5.30 14.22 14.18
C ASN A 109 -3.91 13.68 13.84
N THR A 110 -3.68 12.37 14.05
CA THR A 110 -2.37 11.74 13.80
C THR A 110 -1.87 11.98 12.38
N TYR A 111 -2.76 11.98 11.40
CA TYR A 111 -2.40 12.22 10.00
C TYR A 111 -1.87 13.64 9.78
N ASP A 112 -2.64 14.65 10.20
CA ASP A 112 -2.31 16.07 9.95
C ASP A 112 -1.24 16.60 10.90
N ASP A 113 -1.30 16.20 12.19
CA ASP A 113 -0.48 16.81 13.25
C ASP A 113 0.80 16.01 13.58
N TYR A 114 0.89 14.75 13.11
CA TYR A 114 2.08 13.93 13.34
C TYR A 114 2.74 13.47 12.04
N PHE A 115 1.98 12.86 11.12
CA PHE A 115 2.58 12.29 9.91
C PHE A 115 2.85 13.31 8.81
N ALA A 116 2.08 14.40 8.70
CA ALA A 116 2.27 15.40 7.65
C ALA A 116 3.69 15.98 7.61
N ASP A 117 4.25 16.30 8.78
CA ASP A 117 5.64 16.81 8.87
C ASP A 117 6.69 15.74 8.46
N LEU A 118 6.42 14.46 8.72
CA LEU A 118 7.31 13.36 8.32
C LEU A 118 7.26 13.14 6.80
N PHE A 119 6.10 13.23 6.19
CA PHE A 119 5.95 13.17 4.73
C PHE A 119 6.65 14.35 4.06
N LYS A 120 6.41 15.56 4.56
CA LYS A 120 7.09 16.75 4.06
C LYS A 120 8.61 16.63 4.15
N LYS A 121 9.11 16.14 5.27
CA LYS A 121 10.56 15.89 5.43
C LYS A 121 11.06 14.83 4.45
N SER A 122 10.30 13.78 4.18
CA SER A 122 10.65 12.78 3.18
C SER A 122 10.80 13.42 1.79
N TYR A 123 9.89 14.31 1.41
CA TYR A 123 10.00 15.07 0.16
C TYR A 123 11.24 15.98 0.15
N GLU A 124 11.51 16.73 1.21
CA GLU A 124 12.68 17.61 1.31
C GLU A 124 14.00 16.82 1.16
N ASP A 125 14.08 15.63 1.77
CA ASP A 125 15.26 14.76 1.73
C ASP A 125 15.38 13.97 0.39
N ASN A 126 14.24 13.65 -0.24
CA ASN A 126 14.15 12.77 -1.43
C ASN A 126 13.08 13.25 -2.41
N PRO A 127 13.22 14.42 -3.06
CA PRO A 127 12.14 15.05 -3.84
C PRO A 127 11.80 14.30 -5.14
N LYS A 128 12.64 13.33 -5.57
CA LYS A 128 12.43 12.63 -6.82
C LYS A 128 11.23 11.69 -6.73
N TYR A 129 10.29 11.84 -7.65
CA TYR A 129 9.05 11.06 -7.74
C TYR A 129 8.11 11.22 -6.53
N GLN A 130 8.15 12.37 -5.90
CA GLN A 130 7.21 12.77 -4.86
C GLN A 130 6.59 14.12 -5.20
N ARG A 131 5.34 14.31 -4.83
CA ARG A 131 4.68 15.62 -4.83
C ARG A 131 5.16 16.47 -3.66
N ASP A 132 4.97 17.75 -3.79
CA ASP A 132 5.20 18.71 -2.71
C ASP A 132 4.29 18.35 -1.51
N GLY A 133 4.89 18.06 -0.37
CA GLY A 133 4.20 17.50 0.80
C GLY A 133 4.55 16.07 1.12
N GLY A 134 5.09 15.31 0.16
CA GLY A 134 5.60 13.95 0.33
C GLY A 134 4.57 12.87 0.00
N ASP A 135 5.04 11.80 -0.62
CA ASP A 135 4.22 10.68 -1.06
C ASP A 135 4.59 9.35 -0.39
N TRP A 136 5.70 9.29 0.33
CA TRP A 136 6.08 8.09 1.08
C TRP A 136 6.96 8.42 2.28
N ILE A 137 6.89 7.57 3.28
CA ILE A 137 7.83 7.51 4.41
C ILE A 137 8.14 6.05 4.76
N ASN A 138 9.32 5.82 5.31
CA ASN A 138 9.62 4.58 6.02
C ASN A 138 9.68 4.91 7.51
N TRP A 139 8.50 4.88 8.15
CA TRP A 139 8.35 5.32 9.52
C TRP A 139 8.82 4.28 10.51
N THR A 140 9.69 4.67 11.45
CA THR A 140 10.08 3.82 12.57
C THR A 140 9.08 4.00 13.71
N ILE A 141 8.45 2.91 14.14
CA ILE A 141 7.49 2.95 15.25
C ILE A 141 8.24 3.33 16.53
N PRO A 142 7.85 4.43 17.24
CA PRO A 142 8.55 4.93 18.40
C PRO A 142 8.76 3.87 19.49
N GLY A 143 10.01 3.73 19.97
CA GLY A 143 10.39 2.75 20.97
C GLY A 143 10.64 1.33 20.45
N THR A 144 10.69 1.16 19.15
CA THR A 144 10.98 -0.12 18.48
C THR A 144 12.02 0.07 17.37
N ASP A 145 12.54 -1.05 16.82
CA ASP A 145 13.36 -1.07 15.61
C ASP A 145 12.52 -1.43 14.36
N TYR A 146 11.20 -1.44 14.47
CA TYR A 146 10.30 -1.79 13.36
C TYR A 146 10.00 -0.61 12.47
N HIS A 147 10.01 -0.87 11.16
CA HIS A 147 9.69 0.11 10.14
C HIS A 147 8.34 -0.20 9.48
N LEU A 148 7.56 0.84 9.26
CA LEU A 148 6.28 0.78 8.58
C LEU A 148 6.34 1.67 7.32
N PRO A 149 6.41 1.07 6.12
CA PRO A 149 6.35 1.84 4.88
C PRO A 149 4.93 2.35 4.68
N MET A 150 4.79 3.66 4.55
CA MET A 150 3.55 4.35 4.23
C MET A 150 3.71 5.06 2.90
N PHE A 151 2.69 5.03 2.06
CA PHE A 151 2.75 5.58 0.71
C PHE A 151 1.37 6.03 0.22
N GLN A 152 1.37 7.00 -0.67
CA GLN A 152 0.17 7.48 -1.34
C GLN A 152 -0.37 6.43 -2.32
N SER A 153 -1.68 6.30 -2.38
CA SER A 153 -2.39 5.32 -3.18
C SER A 153 -2.81 5.91 -4.54
N GLY A 154 -1.97 5.84 -5.56
CA GLY A 154 -2.34 6.11 -6.94
C GLY A 154 -3.22 7.36 -7.16
N PHE A 155 -4.53 7.17 -7.31
CA PHE A 155 -5.51 8.24 -7.47
C PHE A 155 -6.17 8.70 -6.14
N GLY A 156 -5.77 8.18 -5.01
CA GLY A 156 -6.30 8.57 -3.69
C GLY A 156 -7.21 7.51 -3.07
N ASP A 157 -8.40 7.92 -2.62
CA ASP A 157 -9.35 7.03 -1.97
C ASP A 157 -9.92 6.02 -2.96
N GLY A 158 -10.11 4.79 -2.49
CA GLY A 158 -10.62 3.71 -3.32
C GLY A 158 -10.38 2.33 -2.72
N ALA A 159 -10.70 1.30 -3.51
CA ALA A 159 -10.36 -0.09 -3.21
C ALA A 159 -9.21 -0.52 -4.13
N TYR A 160 -8.25 -1.25 -3.57
CA TYR A 160 -7.04 -1.65 -4.28
C TYR A 160 -6.76 -3.13 -4.09
N PRO A 161 -6.51 -3.89 -5.20
CA PRO A 161 -6.17 -5.29 -5.11
C PRO A 161 -4.75 -5.52 -4.60
N VAL A 162 -4.55 -6.67 -4.00
CA VAL A 162 -3.25 -7.13 -3.51
C VAL A 162 -2.98 -8.52 -4.07
N TYR A 163 -1.79 -8.71 -4.60
CA TYR A 163 -1.37 -9.97 -5.21
C TYR A 163 -0.15 -10.54 -4.51
N LEU A 164 -0.14 -11.85 -4.35
CA LEU A 164 1.02 -12.64 -3.99
C LEU A 164 1.57 -13.31 -5.25
N ALA A 165 2.85 -13.09 -5.52
CA ALA A 165 3.55 -13.72 -6.63
C ALA A 165 4.29 -14.95 -6.14
N TYR A 166 4.15 -16.06 -6.85
CA TYR A 166 4.74 -17.35 -6.52
C TYR A 166 5.73 -17.79 -7.60
N ASP A 167 6.78 -18.47 -7.17
CA ASP A 167 7.66 -19.18 -8.07
C ASP A 167 7.05 -20.52 -8.54
N LYS A 168 7.75 -21.23 -9.44
CA LYS A 168 7.31 -22.54 -9.97
C LYS A 168 7.18 -23.63 -8.90
N ASP A 169 7.82 -23.46 -7.75
CA ASP A 169 7.82 -24.41 -6.64
C ASP A 169 6.77 -24.04 -5.56
N GLY A 170 5.98 -23.01 -5.81
CA GLY A 170 4.90 -22.54 -4.92
C GLY A 170 5.40 -21.70 -3.75
N ASN A 171 6.63 -21.17 -3.78
CA ASN A 171 7.11 -20.26 -2.75
C ASN A 171 6.73 -18.83 -3.10
N VAL A 172 6.27 -18.05 -2.10
CA VAL A 172 5.99 -16.63 -2.27
C VAL A 172 7.29 -15.87 -2.51
N CYS A 173 7.38 -15.15 -3.61
CA CYS A 173 8.54 -14.34 -3.97
C CYS A 173 8.29 -12.84 -3.89
N GLN A 174 7.04 -12.38 -4.03
CA GLN A 174 6.70 -10.97 -3.94
C GLN A 174 5.28 -10.79 -3.38
N LEU A 175 5.03 -9.62 -2.77
CA LEU A 175 3.70 -9.08 -2.53
C LEU A 175 3.59 -7.78 -3.31
N ILE A 176 2.49 -7.59 -4.02
CA ILE A 176 2.25 -6.44 -4.87
C ILE A 176 0.90 -5.83 -4.51
N VAL A 177 0.90 -4.52 -4.27
CA VAL A 177 -0.31 -3.70 -4.23
C VAL A 177 -0.42 -3.00 -5.57
N GLU A 178 -1.47 -3.25 -6.30
CA GLU A 178 -1.79 -2.53 -7.51
C GLU A 178 -2.63 -1.30 -7.16
N LEU A 179 -2.12 -0.12 -7.53
CA LEU A 179 -2.75 1.15 -7.22
C LEU A 179 -3.35 1.82 -8.45
N ILE A 180 -2.84 1.48 -9.62
CA ILE A 180 -3.34 1.96 -10.92
C ILE A 180 -3.21 0.80 -11.91
N ASP A 181 -4.31 0.38 -12.49
CA ASP A 181 -4.30 -0.40 -13.72
C ASP A 181 -3.83 0.52 -14.84
N ILE A 182 -2.58 0.33 -15.26
CA ILE A 182 -1.93 1.21 -16.25
C ILE A 182 -2.59 1.09 -17.61
N GLU A 183 -3.00 -0.11 -17.99
CA GLU A 183 -3.67 -0.34 -19.29
C GLU A 183 -5.02 0.36 -19.32
N LEU A 184 -5.82 0.20 -18.29
CA LEU A 184 -7.13 0.84 -18.19
C LEU A 184 -7.04 2.37 -18.05
N ALA A 185 -6.09 2.87 -17.25
CA ALA A 185 -5.99 4.30 -16.94
C ALA A 185 -5.35 5.14 -18.06
N TYR A 186 -4.51 4.50 -18.90
CA TYR A 186 -3.69 5.19 -19.91
C TYR A 186 -3.79 4.55 -21.31
N SER A 187 -4.73 3.62 -21.54
CA SER A 187 -5.09 3.24 -22.90
C SER A 187 -5.67 4.46 -23.61
N ASP A 188 -5.17 4.77 -24.78
CA ASP A 188 -5.84 5.71 -25.67
C ASP A 188 -7.26 5.17 -25.90
N ILE A 189 -8.25 5.82 -25.32
CA ILE A 189 -9.64 5.61 -25.70
C ILE A 189 -9.70 6.15 -27.12
N ASP A 190 -9.74 5.27 -28.12
CA ASP A 190 -10.02 5.66 -29.49
C ASP A 190 -11.36 6.42 -29.49
N GLU A 191 -11.30 7.74 -29.59
CA GLU A 191 -12.47 8.63 -29.71
C GLU A 191 -13.13 8.48 -31.10
N ASP A 192 -13.27 7.27 -31.58
CA ASP A 192 -13.91 6.95 -32.86
C ASP A 192 -15.08 5.97 -32.64
N GLU A 193 -16.09 6.38 -31.88
CA GLU A 193 -17.47 5.90 -32.06
C GLU A 193 -18.42 7.09 -31.97
N GLU A 194 -18.59 7.79 -33.11
CA GLU A 194 -19.81 8.54 -33.40
C GLU A 194 -20.88 7.61 -34.01
#